data_77a3843990a21ffc2723f0bf0e390de1
#
_entry.id   77a3843990a21ffc2723f0bf0e390de1
#
_cell.length_a   1.000
_cell.length_b   1.000
_cell.length_c   1.000
_cell.angle_alpha   90.00
_cell.angle_beta   90.00
_cell.angle_gamma   90.00
#
_symmetry.space_group_name_H-M   'P 1'
#
loop_
_entity.id
_entity.type
_entity.pdbx_description
1 polymer ?
#
loop_
_entity_poly.entity_id
_entity_poly.type
_entity_poly.pdbx_seq_one_letter_code
_entity_poly.pdbx_strand_id
1 'polypeptide(L)'
;MEKNSQSFQLKKIIKQSVAAVIIGAVLLLLSIGTNLLMSRVTDEELETTTYLNQYRLGSKTLTYAVQAYAATGTQEYYNNYMKELNEDKNRDIAWAGLEKNNITKDEWESMNKIADLSNGLVPIEEQALELAGKGDTETAKEYVFGKEYAETTQQINAFTDEAISKIQARVNNAKVRLRIFQLAVELLYVLSFVYLVIQICRIVKFSREELLHPIVKVSEQMLTLAEGNFHTDFEIQEDSSEVGRMAGAIVHMKRNIVGMIGEISNILENMGNGDYNFEIEQDYVGEYSQIKESFLKISDKMKETLVTIREVSKQIDSG
;
A
#
# COMPACT_ATOMS: atom_id res chain seq x y z
N MET A 1 5.34 -28.91 -18.60
CA MET A 1 3.87 -29.02 -18.57
C MET A 1 3.18 -28.05 -17.60
N GLU A 2 3.73 -27.73 -16.41
CA GLU A 2 3.06 -26.83 -15.45
C GLU A 2 3.02 -25.33 -15.83
N LYS A 3 3.95 -24.84 -16.66
CA LYS A 3 4.00 -23.38 -16.98
C LYS A 3 2.83 -22.85 -17.82
N ASN A 4 2.11 -23.71 -18.52
CA ASN A 4 0.95 -23.34 -19.36
C ASN A 4 -0.39 -23.60 -18.68
N SER A 5 -0.42 -24.15 -17.48
CA SER A 5 -1.64 -24.34 -16.71
C SER A 5 -2.27 -23.00 -16.34
N GLN A 6 -3.57 -22.87 -16.60
CA GLN A 6 -4.37 -21.70 -16.22
C GLN A 6 -4.29 -21.44 -14.72
N SER A 7 -4.31 -22.49 -13.91
CA SER A 7 -4.13 -22.43 -12.45
C SER A 7 -2.78 -21.82 -12.06
N PHE A 8 -1.69 -22.18 -12.73
CA PHE A 8 -0.37 -21.61 -12.47
C PHE A 8 -0.31 -20.11 -12.82
N GLN A 9 -0.84 -19.73 -13.97
CA GLN A 9 -0.89 -18.32 -14.39
C GLN A 9 -1.74 -17.49 -13.44
N LEU A 10 -2.90 -17.98 -13.03
CA LEU A 10 -3.79 -17.31 -12.08
C LEU A 10 -3.10 -17.14 -10.72
N LYS A 11 -2.47 -18.19 -10.19
CA LYS A 11 -1.69 -18.12 -8.93
C LYS A 11 -0.57 -17.07 -9.00
N LYS A 12 0.11 -16.95 -10.14
CA LYS A 12 1.17 -15.95 -10.35
C LYS A 12 0.60 -14.53 -10.28
N ILE A 13 -0.51 -14.26 -10.96
CA ILE A 13 -1.16 -12.94 -10.96
C ILE A 13 -1.66 -12.60 -9.55
N ILE A 14 -2.30 -13.53 -8.86
CA ILE A 14 -2.78 -13.36 -7.48
C ILE A 14 -1.60 -13.04 -6.54
N LYS A 15 -0.48 -13.78 -6.64
CA LYS A 15 0.70 -13.52 -5.82
C LYS A 15 1.27 -12.12 -6.05
N GLN A 16 1.30 -11.65 -7.30
CA GLN A 16 1.73 -10.29 -7.65
C GLN A 16 0.76 -9.24 -7.09
N SER A 17 -0.54 -9.49 -7.13
CA SER A 17 -1.57 -8.59 -6.56
C SER A 17 -1.46 -8.50 -5.04
N VAL A 18 -1.27 -9.62 -4.35
CA VAL A 18 -1.06 -9.66 -2.89
C VAL A 18 0.20 -8.89 -2.50
N ALA A 19 1.30 -9.07 -3.24
CA ALA A 19 2.52 -8.32 -3.00
C ALA A 19 2.31 -6.81 -3.19
N ALA A 20 1.56 -6.39 -4.21
CA ALA A 20 1.21 -4.98 -4.44
C ALA A 20 0.38 -4.38 -3.29
N VAL A 21 -0.57 -5.13 -2.74
CA VAL A 21 -1.37 -4.72 -1.57
C VAL A 21 -0.48 -4.51 -0.34
N ILE A 22 0.44 -5.45 -0.09
CA ILE A 22 1.36 -5.36 1.05
C ILE A 22 2.28 -4.14 0.90
N ILE A 23 2.85 -3.92 -0.29
CA ILE A 23 3.69 -2.75 -0.58
C ILE A 23 2.88 -1.47 -0.39
N GLY A 24 1.66 -1.38 -0.91
CA GLY A 24 0.77 -0.24 -0.74
C GLY A 24 0.46 0.05 0.73
N ALA A 25 0.20 -0.99 1.54
CA ALA A 25 -0.04 -0.84 2.98
C ALA A 25 1.20 -0.31 3.72
N VAL A 26 2.40 -0.80 3.40
CA VAL A 26 3.67 -0.30 3.98
C VAL A 26 3.90 1.16 3.61
N LEU A 27 3.70 1.55 2.35
CA LEU A 27 3.84 2.93 1.89
C LEU A 27 2.83 3.86 2.58
N LEU A 28 1.60 3.41 2.80
CA LEU A 28 0.60 4.17 3.55
C LEU A 28 1.03 4.41 4.99
N LEU A 29 1.53 3.37 5.68
CA LEU A 29 2.05 3.52 7.04
C LEU A 29 3.25 4.47 7.11
N LEU A 30 4.16 4.42 6.12
CA LEU A 30 5.26 5.36 6.00
C LEU A 30 4.77 6.79 5.79
N SER A 31 3.75 7.00 4.97
CA SER A 31 3.14 8.32 4.75
C SER A 31 2.54 8.89 6.05
N ILE A 32 1.82 8.08 6.81
CA ILE A 32 1.28 8.48 8.11
C ILE A 32 2.42 8.82 9.08
N GLY A 33 3.45 7.99 9.15
CA GLY A 33 4.61 8.21 10.02
C GLY A 33 5.35 9.51 9.69
N THR A 34 5.56 9.82 8.41
CA THR A 34 6.19 11.07 7.99
C THR A 34 5.34 12.31 8.30
N ASN A 35 4.01 12.22 8.19
CA ASN A 35 3.11 13.30 8.61
C ASN A 35 3.20 13.58 10.12
N LEU A 36 3.24 12.53 10.95
CA LEU A 36 3.41 12.68 12.41
C LEU A 36 4.77 13.29 12.77
N LEU A 37 5.84 12.90 12.07
CA LEU A 37 7.17 13.51 12.27
C LEU A 37 7.17 14.98 11.85
N MET A 38 6.54 15.33 10.74
CA MET A 38 6.41 16.72 10.29
C MET A 38 5.67 17.58 11.31
N SER A 39 4.58 17.08 11.90
CA SER A 39 3.85 17.77 12.97
C SER A 39 4.75 18.04 14.17
N ARG A 40 5.45 17.01 14.67
CA ARG A 40 6.37 17.18 15.82
C ARG A 40 7.46 18.21 15.56
N VAL A 41 8.11 18.17 14.40
CA VAL A 41 9.15 19.15 14.04
C VAL A 41 8.57 20.57 13.99
N THR A 42 7.31 20.70 13.53
CA THR A 42 6.65 22.01 13.48
C THR A 42 6.29 22.52 14.88
N ASP A 43 5.81 21.64 15.76
CA ASP A 43 5.44 21.99 17.13
C ASP A 43 6.69 22.39 17.94
N GLU A 44 7.79 21.63 17.84
CA GLU A 44 9.09 21.98 18.47
C GLU A 44 9.63 23.33 18.00
N GLU A 45 9.49 23.65 16.69
CA GLU A 45 9.89 24.97 16.18
C GLU A 45 9.07 26.10 16.79
N LEU A 46 7.74 25.91 16.81
CA LEU A 46 6.82 26.94 17.32
C LEU A 46 7.12 27.23 18.80
N GLU A 47 7.26 26.16 19.61
CA GLU A 47 7.60 26.32 21.02
C GLU A 47 8.96 26.99 21.25
N THR A 48 10.01 26.51 20.55
CA THR A 48 11.34 27.09 20.65
C THR A 48 11.36 28.57 20.26
N THR A 49 10.70 28.91 19.13
CA THR A 49 10.61 30.31 18.67
C THR A 49 9.82 31.18 19.67
N THR A 50 8.78 30.62 20.27
CA THR A 50 7.97 31.29 21.29
C THR A 50 8.80 31.62 22.52
N TYR A 51 9.56 30.67 23.05
CA TYR A 51 10.45 30.90 24.20
C TYR A 51 11.57 31.89 23.89
N LEU A 52 12.17 31.86 22.71
CA LEU A 52 13.18 32.84 22.32
C LEU A 52 12.60 34.25 22.25
N ASN A 53 11.40 34.41 21.72
CA ASN A 53 10.71 35.70 21.71
C ASN A 53 10.30 36.14 23.12
N GLN A 54 9.90 35.22 24.00
CA GLN A 54 9.60 35.52 25.39
C GLN A 54 10.84 35.98 26.16
N TYR A 55 12.01 35.33 25.95
CA TYR A 55 13.28 35.79 26.50
C TYR A 55 13.62 37.23 26.05
N ARG A 56 13.46 37.49 24.75
CA ARG A 56 13.66 38.85 24.16
C ARG A 56 12.70 39.88 24.77
N LEU A 57 11.43 39.50 24.96
CA LEU A 57 10.42 40.38 25.57
C LEU A 57 10.84 40.77 26.98
N GLY A 58 11.19 39.80 27.84
CA GLY A 58 11.64 40.04 29.18
C GLY A 58 12.89 40.93 29.23
N SER A 59 13.90 40.68 28.41
CA SER A 59 15.08 41.53 28.30
C SER A 59 14.76 42.95 27.89
N LYS A 60 13.90 43.16 26.90
CA LYS A 60 13.47 44.52 26.46
C LYS A 60 12.61 45.22 27.51
N THR A 61 11.77 44.51 28.25
CA THR A 61 10.97 45.05 29.35
C THR A 61 11.86 45.60 30.47
N LEU A 62 12.85 44.83 30.87
CA LEU A 62 13.85 45.29 31.90
C LEU A 62 14.62 46.49 31.41
N THR A 63 15.21 46.47 30.21
CA THR A 63 15.94 47.60 29.62
C THR A 63 15.08 48.87 29.55
N TYR A 64 13.85 48.74 29.02
CA TYR A 64 12.93 49.88 28.91
C TYR A 64 12.57 50.44 30.29
N ALA A 65 12.23 49.59 31.25
CA ALA A 65 11.77 50.01 32.56
C ALA A 65 12.93 50.71 33.35
N VAL A 66 14.16 50.17 33.32
CA VAL A 66 15.27 50.83 33.97
C VAL A 66 15.65 52.17 33.31
N GLN A 67 15.66 52.23 31.97
CA GLN A 67 15.94 53.47 31.25
C GLN A 67 14.87 54.56 31.53
N ALA A 68 13.61 54.20 31.51
CA ALA A 68 12.51 55.09 31.80
C ALA A 68 12.53 55.56 33.27
N TYR A 69 12.86 54.69 34.22
CA TYR A 69 13.00 55.05 35.62
C TYR A 69 14.20 55.99 35.85
N ALA A 70 15.35 55.68 35.28
CA ALA A 70 16.54 56.51 35.34
C ALA A 70 16.31 57.88 34.75
N ALA A 71 15.52 58.00 33.66
CA ALA A 71 15.23 59.26 33.02
C ALA A 71 14.21 60.13 33.74
N THR A 72 13.22 59.54 34.44
CA THR A 72 12.04 60.25 34.94
C THR A 72 11.86 60.20 36.45
N GLY A 73 12.48 59.24 37.13
CA GLY A 73 12.23 58.95 38.56
C GLY A 73 10.81 58.46 38.85
N THR A 74 10.02 58.11 37.84
CA THR A 74 8.61 57.72 38.00
C THR A 74 8.49 56.30 38.55
N GLN A 75 7.89 56.16 39.74
CA GLN A 75 7.77 54.89 40.44
C GLN A 75 7.12 53.76 39.66
N GLU A 76 6.27 54.06 38.69
CA GLU A 76 5.64 53.07 37.81
C GLU A 76 6.70 52.23 37.07
N TYR A 77 7.73 52.87 36.52
CA TYR A 77 8.80 52.16 35.79
C TYR A 77 9.66 51.28 36.71
N TYR A 78 9.93 51.70 37.92
CA TYR A 78 10.53 50.84 38.91
C TYR A 78 9.68 49.61 39.22
N ASN A 79 8.38 49.82 39.42
CA ASN A 79 7.45 48.72 39.67
C ASN A 79 7.39 47.76 38.49
N ASN A 80 7.41 48.26 37.25
CA ASN A 80 7.45 47.41 36.04
C ASN A 80 8.74 46.58 35.95
N TYR A 81 9.89 47.18 36.30
CA TYR A 81 11.18 46.44 36.38
C TYR A 81 11.10 45.32 37.42
N MET A 82 10.61 45.61 38.60
CA MET A 82 10.51 44.63 39.70
C MET A 82 9.45 43.56 39.39
N LYS A 83 8.42 43.94 38.69
CA LYS A 83 7.38 42.97 38.26
C LYS A 83 7.94 41.97 37.28
N GLU A 84 8.69 42.38 36.25
CA GLU A 84 9.35 41.49 35.33
C GLU A 84 10.33 40.54 36.04
N LEU A 85 11.11 41.04 37.00
CA LEU A 85 12.08 40.28 37.75
C LEU A 85 11.47 39.21 38.68
N ASN A 86 10.37 39.57 39.37
CA ASN A 86 9.84 38.75 40.47
C ASN A 86 8.53 38.03 40.14
N GLU A 87 7.71 38.56 39.24
CA GLU A 87 6.37 38.03 38.91
C GLU A 87 6.30 37.47 37.52
N ASP A 88 6.52 38.29 36.48
CA ASP A 88 6.35 37.87 35.06
C ASP A 88 7.46 36.88 34.65
N LYS A 89 8.71 37.12 35.06
CA LYS A 89 9.86 36.19 34.88
C LYS A 89 10.02 35.64 33.47
N ASN A 90 9.75 36.46 32.47
CA ASN A 90 9.72 36.03 31.07
C ASN A 90 11.03 35.35 30.65
N ARG A 91 12.19 35.85 31.12
CA ARG A 91 13.50 35.26 30.82
C ARG A 91 13.67 33.87 31.44
N ASP A 92 13.27 33.70 32.74
CA ASP A 92 13.40 32.44 33.45
C ASP A 92 12.46 31.37 32.87
N ILE A 93 11.21 31.75 32.59
CA ILE A 93 10.21 30.88 31.94
C ILE A 93 10.69 30.45 30.57
N ALA A 94 11.22 31.39 29.78
CA ALA A 94 11.76 31.09 28.47
C ALA A 94 12.94 30.13 28.53
N TRP A 95 13.88 30.38 29.48
CA TRP A 95 15.04 29.50 29.69
C TRP A 95 14.61 28.08 30.05
N ALA A 96 13.75 27.93 31.07
CA ALA A 96 13.21 26.63 31.48
C ALA A 96 12.42 25.92 30.37
N GLY A 97 11.75 26.69 29.49
CA GLY A 97 11.09 26.15 28.31
C GLY A 97 12.07 25.64 27.26
N LEU A 98 13.14 26.39 26.99
CA LEU A 98 14.20 26.00 26.07
C LEU A 98 14.97 24.76 26.55
N GLU A 99 15.16 24.58 27.85
CA GLU A 99 15.78 23.38 28.43
C GLU A 99 14.99 22.10 28.16
N LYS A 100 13.67 22.20 28.01
CA LYS A 100 12.80 21.04 27.70
C LYS A 100 12.77 20.71 26.21
N ASN A 101 13.18 21.66 25.35
CA ASN A 101 13.19 21.50 23.92
C ASN A 101 14.56 21.00 23.42
N ASN A 102 14.59 20.30 22.30
CA ASN A 102 15.81 19.71 21.73
C ASN A 102 16.71 20.79 21.08
N ILE A 103 17.20 21.73 21.85
CA ILE A 103 18.14 22.76 21.40
C ILE A 103 19.54 22.14 21.25
N THR A 104 20.22 22.44 20.14
CA THR A 104 21.56 21.95 19.87
C THR A 104 22.60 22.62 20.78
N LYS A 105 23.79 22.02 20.90
CA LYS A 105 24.88 22.62 21.66
C LYS A 105 25.29 24.00 21.19
N ASP A 106 25.29 24.23 19.87
CA ASP A 106 25.66 25.51 19.28
C ASP A 106 24.59 26.60 19.57
N GLU A 107 23.32 26.18 19.60
CA GLU A 107 22.21 27.06 19.98
C GLU A 107 22.28 27.42 21.47
N TRP A 108 22.61 26.45 22.34
CA TRP A 108 22.89 26.70 23.76
C TRP A 108 24.09 27.62 23.99
N GLU A 109 25.17 27.47 23.20
CA GLU A 109 26.30 28.39 23.27
C GLU A 109 25.90 29.84 22.97
N SER A 110 25.02 30.04 21.95
CA SER A 110 24.48 31.34 21.65
C SER A 110 23.60 31.89 22.78
N MET A 111 22.73 31.04 23.37
CA MET A 111 21.88 31.42 24.51
C MET A 111 22.71 31.78 25.76
N ASN A 112 23.76 31.04 26.07
CA ASN A 112 24.65 31.33 27.19
C ASN A 112 25.38 32.68 27.02
N LYS A 113 25.83 33.01 25.78
CA LYS A 113 26.42 34.32 25.48
C LYS A 113 25.43 35.46 25.72
N ILE A 114 24.17 35.28 25.32
CA ILE A 114 23.08 36.27 25.55
C ILE A 114 22.86 36.44 27.06
N ALA A 115 22.81 35.31 27.81
CA ALA A 115 22.61 35.33 29.24
C ALA A 115 23.78 36.01 29.98
N ASP A 116 25.02 35.70 29.59
CA ASP A 116 26.21 36.31 30.17
C ASP A 116 26.24 37.83 29.98
N LEU A 117 25.94 38.29 28.74
CA LEU A 117 25.84 39.74 28.46
C LEU A 117 24.71 40.40 29.26
N SER A 118 23.54 39.78 29.32
CA SER A 118 22.39 40.27 30.07
C SER A 118 22.70 40.32 31.58
N ASN A 119 23.36 39.33 32.13
CA ASN A 119 23.76 39.30 33.55
C ASN A 119 24.84 40.34 33.84
N GLY A 120 25.71 40.67 32.87
CA GLY A 120 26.71 41.74 32.97
C GLY A 120 26.08 43.14 33.08
N LEU A 121 24.85 43.34 32.59
CA LEU A 121 24.14 44.61 32.75
C LEU A 121 23.52 44.82 34.14
N VAL A 122 23.26 43.76 34.91
CA VAL A 122 22.55 43.85 36.18
C VAL A 122 23.20 44.82 37.16
N PRO A 123 24.53 44.80 37.40
CA PRO A 123 25.16 45.80 38.30
C PRO A 123 24.99 47.25 37.86
N ILE A 124 24.98 47.47 36.56
CA ILE A 124 24.77 48.80 35.95
C ILE A 124 23.33 49.26 36.17
N GLU A 125 22.37 48.35 35.97
CA GLU A 125 20.96 48.61 36.18
C GLU A 125 20.62 48.86 37.67
N GLU A 126 21.13 48.05 38.58
CA GLU A 126 20.97 48.24 40.03
C GLU A 126 21.47 49.60 40.49
N GLN A 127 22.64 50.03 39.98
CA GLN A 127 23.21 51.31 40.33
C GLN A 127 22.35 52.47 39.77
N ALA A 128 21.87 52.38 38.59
CA ALA A 128 20.96 53.34 37.98
C ALA A 128 19.63 53.44 38.75
N LEU A 129 19.06 52.31 39.16
CA LEU A 129 17.84 52.25 39.98
C LEU A 129 18.05 52.92 41.37
N GLU A 130 19.18 52.69 42.01
CA GLU A 130 19.52 53.30 43.31
C GLU A 130 19.64 54.80 43.19
N LEU A 131 20.38 55.29 42.21
CA LEU A 131 20.58 56.74 41.97
C LEU A 131 19.25 57.44 41.64
N ALA A 132 18.46 56.89 40.74
CA ALA A 132 17.17 57.47 40.39
C ALA A 132 16.21 57.47 41.60
N GLY A 133 16.25 56.47 42.47
CA GLY A 133 15.49 56.38 43.72
C GLY A 133 15.90 57.43 44.75
N LYS A 134 17.14 57.93 44.69
CA LYS A 134 17.63 59.07 45.49
C LYS A 134 17.36 60.42 44.86
N GLY A 135 16.75 60.46 43.68
CA GLY A 135 16.45 61.71 42.93
C GLY A 135 17.55 62.16 41.98
N ASP A 136 18.72 61.47 41.94
CA ASP A 136 19.82 61.76 41.03
C ASP A 136 19.60 61.10 39.66
N THR A 137 18.64 61.59 38.90
CA THR A 137 18.27 61.07 37.57
C THR A 137 19.33 61.43 36.50
N GLU A 138 20.14 62.49 36.71
CA GLU A 138 21.19 62.85 35.75
C GLU A 138 22.31 61.81 35.76
N THR A 139 22.82 61.46 36.93
CA THR A 139 23.84 60.44 37.04
C THR A 139 23.27 59.04 36.67
N ALA A 140 22.03 58.74 37.05
CA ALA A 140 21.38 57.46 36.70
C ALA A 140 21.29 57.25 35.17
N LYS A 141 21.02 58.32 34.41
CA LYS A 141 21.00 58.27 32.93
C LYS A 141 22.36 57.92 32.33
N GLU A 142 23.45 58.41 32.91
CA GLU A 142 24.81 58.10 32.40
C GLU A 142 25.11 56.60 32.40
N TYR A 143 24.57 55.82 33.37
CA TYR A 143 24.71 54.38 33.43
C TYR A 143 23.94 53.67 32.31
N VAL A 144 22.63 53.92 32.15
CA VAL A 144 21.77 53.13 31.27
C VAL A 144 21.60 53.69 29.85
N PHE A 145 22.13 54.90 29.59
CA PHE A 145 22.26 55.46 28.23
C PHE A 145 23.72 55.65 27.81
N GLY A 146 24.65 55.23 28.69
CA GLY A 146 26.08 55.25 28.41
C GLY A 146 26.44 54.30 27.25
N LYS A 147 27.61 54.55 26.67
CA LYS A 147 28.06 53.78 25.50
C LYS A 147 28.14 52.27 25.73
N GLU A 148 28.69 51.86 26.87
CA GLU A 148 28.87 50.48 27.26
C GLU A 148 27.50 49.73 27.35
N TYR A 149 26.53 50.33 28.05
CA TYR A 149 25.20 49.78 28.17
C TYR A 149 24.50 49.66 26.81
N ALA A 150 24.59 50.70 25.98
CA ALA A 150 23.98 50.71 24.64
C ALA A 150 24.61 49.65 23.72
N GLU A 151 25.94 49.53 23.70
CA GLU A 151 26.66 48.53 22.91
C GLU A 151 26.32 47.13 23.37
N THR A 152 26.26 46.86 24.66
CA THR A 152 25.93 45.54 25.23
C THR A 152 24.45 45.17 24.88
N THR A 153 23.52 46.10 25.05
CA THR A 153 22.11 45.88 24.67
C THR A 153 21.97 45.60 23.18
N GLN A 154 22.72 46.30 22.33
CA GLN A 154 22.73 46.03 20.88
C GLN A 154 23.30 44.64 20.58
N GLN A 155 24.36 44.22 21.25
CA GLN A 155 24.93 42.85 21.12
C GLN A 155 23.91 41.77 21.54
N ILE A 156 23.22 41.95 22.68
CA ILE A 156 22.14 41.06 23.12
C ILE A 156 21.07 40.87 22.05
N ASN A 157 20.58 41.99 21.49
CA ASN A 157 19.60 41.94 20.44
C ASN A 157 20.11 41.21 19.18
N ALA A 158 21.36 41.52 18.75
CA ALA A 158 21.96 40.90 17.58
C ALA A 158 22.16 39.41 17.75
N PHE A 159 22.68 38.95 18.91
CA PHE A 159 22.82 37.50 19.20
C PHE A 159 21.48 36.79 19.33
N THR A 160 20.46 37.48 19.88
CA THR A 160 19.10 36.92 19.95
C THR A 160 18.51 36.70 18.55
N ASP A 161 18.63 37.69 17.66
CA ASP A 161 18.17 37.59 16.28
C ASP A 161 18.96 36.52 15.50
N GLU A 162 20.27 36.41 15.73
CA GLU A 162 21.10 35.38 15.15
C GLU A 162 20.67 33.94 15.63
N ALA A 163 20.43 33.79 16.94
CA ALA A 163 19.99 32.54 17.52
C ALA A 163 18.62 32.10 16.93
N ILE A 164 17.66 33.03 16.86
CA ILE A 164 16.34 32.78 16.23
C ILE A 164 16.51 32.36 14.77
N SER A 165 17.34 33.10 14.01
CA SER A 165 17.57 32.80 12.60
C SER A 165 18.23 31.43 12.38
N LYS A 166 19.22 31.07 13.20
CA LYS A 166 19.87 29.73 13.14
C LYS A 166 18.90 28.59 13.41
N ILE A 167 18.08 28.72 14.45
CA ILE A 167 17.06 27.73 14.80
C ILE A 167 16.04 27.58 13.70
N GLN A 168 15.52 28.70 13.16
CA GLN A 168 14.58 28.66 12.05
C GLN A 168 15.18 28.04 10.79
N ALA A 169 16.43 28.36 10.45
CA ALA A 169 17.11 27.76 9.31
C ALA A 169 17.30 26.23 9.47
N ARG A 170 17.71 25.77 10.66
CA ARG A 170 17.85 24.34 10.96
C ARG A 170 16.53 23.59 10.78
N VAL A 171 15.46 24.13 11.36
CA VAL A 171 14.15 23.48 11.32
C VAL A 171 13.58 23.51 9.92
N ASN A 172 13.70 24.65 9.21
CA ASN A 172 13.26 24.74 7.82
C ASN A 172 13.97 23.71 6.92
N ASN A 173 15.29 23.53 7.09
CA ASN A 173 16.04 22.53 6.37
C ASN A 173 15.58 21.09 6.71
N ALA A 174 15.20 20.83 7.96
CA ALA A 174 14.62 19.54 8.37
C ALA A 174 13.25 19.32 7.73
N LYS A 175 12.37 20.35 7.74
CA LYS A 175 11.06 20.31 7.08
C LYS A 175 11.17 20.08 5.58
N VAL A 176 12.08 20.76 4.89
CA VAL A 176 12.30 20.57 3.45
C VAL A 176 12.70 19.13 3.14
N ARG A 177 13.65 18.56 3.89
CA ARG A 177 14.06 17.15 3.71
C ARG A 177 12.91 16.19 3.95
N LEU A 178 12.15 16.36 5.03
CA LEU A 178 10.97 15.55 5.33
C LEU A 178 9.91 15.66 4.24
N ARG A 179 9.69 16.88 3.71
CA ARG A 179 8.72 17.12 2.63
C ARG A 179 9.10 16.42 1.33
N ILE A 180 10.38 16.45 0.95
CA ILE A 180 10.89 15.73 -0.23
C ILE A 180 10.69 14.21 -0.05
N PHE A 181 11.02 13.69 1.13
CA PHE A 181 10.81 12.28 1.44
C PHE A 181 9.33 11.90 1.39
N GLN A 182 8.46 12.70 1.98
CA GLN A 182 7.01 12.51 1.95
C GLN A 182 6.47 12.47 0.52
N LEU A 183 6.85 13.45 -0.33
CA LEU A 183 6.44 13.47 -1.74
C LEU A 183 6.90 12.21 -2.51
N ALA A 184 8.10 11.72 -2.23
CA ALA A 184 8.59 10.49 -2.84
C ALA A 184 7.75 9.26 -2.40
N VAL A 185 7.41 9.15 -1.13
CA VAL A 185 6.55 8.09 -0.58
C VAL A 185 5.14 8.18 -1.18
N GLU A 186 4.56 9.36 -1.27
CA GLU A 186 3.24 9.60 -1.87
C GLU A 186 3.21 9.21 -3.36
N LEU A 187 4.25 9.57 -4.11
CA LEU A 187 4.37 9.17 -5.52
C LEU A 187 4.44 7.64 -5.67
N LEU A 188 5.28 6.98 -4.85
CA LEU A 188 5.39 5.53 -4.85
C LEU A 188 4.07 4.85 -4.47
N TYR A 189 3.32 5.44 -3.52
CA TYR A 189 2.00 4.95 -3.13
C TYR A 189 1.01 5.02 -4.31
N VAL A 190 0.96 6.15 -5.02
CA VAL A 190 0.11 6.30 -6.21
C VAL A 190 0.49 5.30 -7.30
N LEU A 191 1.78 5.13 -7.58
CA LEU A 191 2.26 4.13 -8.56
C LEU A 191 1.89 2.70 -8.15
N SER A 192 2.01 2.37 -6.86
CA SER A 192 1.58 1.07 -6.32
C SER A 192 0.08 0.85 -6.49
N PHE A 193 -0.73 1.89 -6.28
CA PHE A 193 -2.18 1.82 -6.47
C PHE A 193 -2.55 1.61 -7.95
N VAL A 194 -1.93 2.36 -8.87
CA VAL A 194 -2.13 2.18 -10.32
C VAL A 194 -1.74 0.76 -10.75
N TYR A 195 -0.60 0.26 -10.26
CA TYR A 195 -0.18 -1.11 -10.53
C TYR A 195 -1.21 -2.14 -10.02
N LEU A 196 -1.79 -1.93 -8.86
CA LEU A 196 -2.83 -2.79 -8.28
C LEU A 196 -4.09 -2.80 -9.15
N VAL A 197 -4.53 -1.64 -9.65
CA VAL A 197 -5.67 -1.55 -10.58
C VAL A 197 -5.40 -2.33 -11.86
N ILE A 198 -4.19 -2.20 -12.43
CA ILE A 198 -3.78 -2.98 -13.61
C ILE A 198 -3.84 -4.49 -13.32
N GLN A 199 -3.38 -4.94 -12.15
CA GLN A 199 -3.44 -6.35 -11.78
C GLN A 199 -4.89 -6.85 -11.64
N ILE A 200 -5.78 -6.05 -11.07
CA ILE A 200 -7.21 -6.39 -10.99
C ILE A 200 -7.81 -6.54 -12.39
N CYS A 201 -7.56 -5.59 -13.29
CA CYS A 201 -8.00 -5.68 -14.67
C CYS A 201 -7.47 -6.94 -15.37
N ARG A 202 -6.21 -7.30 -15.13
CA ARG A 202 -5.61 -8.54 -15.65
C ARG A 202 -6.29 -9.79 -15.11
N ILE A 203 -6.62 -9.83 -13.81
CA ILE A 203 -7.33 -10.96 -13.19
C ILE A 203 -8.71 -11.10 -13.84
N VAL A 204 -9.47 -10.01 -13.94
CA VAL A 204 -10.81 -10.01 -14.52
C VAL A 204 -10.78 -10.46 -15.98
N LYS A 205 -9.85 -9.91 -16.78
CA LYS A 205 -9.69 -10.30 -18.19
C LYS A 205 -9.32 -11.78 -18.32
N PHE A 206 -8.32 -12.24 -17.57
CA PHE A 206 -7.90 -13.64 -17.58
C PHE A 206 -9.02 -14.59 -17.16
N SER A 207 -9.72 -14.25 -16.08
CA SER A 207 -10.85 -15.08 -15.59
C SER A 207 -11.98 -15.16 -16.61
N ARG A 208 -12.28 -14.07 -17.31
CA ARG A 208 -13.35 -14.04 -18.30
C ARG A 208 -12.97 -14.76 -19.59
N GLU A 209 -11.79 -14.48 -20.14
CA GLU A 209 -11.39 -14.96 -21.47
C GLU A 209 -10.81 -16.38 -21.45
N GLU A 210 -10.01 -16.69 -20.44
CA GLU A 210 -9.26 -17.93 -20.38
C GLU A 210 -9.97 -19.04 -19.55
N LEU A 211 -10.92 -18.67 -18.69
CA LEU A 211 -11.63 -19.63 -17.85
C LEU A 211 -13.12 -19.65 -18.17
N LEU A 212 -13.84 -18.56 -17.94
CA LEU A 212 -15.29 -18.56 -17.95
C LEU A 212 -15.86 -18.81 -19.36
N HIS A 213 -15.38 -18.06 -20.36
CA HIS A 213 -15.88 -18.18 -21.72
C HIS A 213 -15.65 -19.58 -22.32
N PRO A 214 -14.47 -20.21 -22.22
CA PRO A 214 -14.29 -21.58 -22.68
C PRO A 214 -15.14 -22.61 -21.92
N ILE A 215 -15.30 -22.46 -20.57
CA ILE A 215 -16.15 -23.38 -19.79
C ILE A 215 -17.61 -23.31 -20.24
N VAL A 216 -18.14 -22.11 -20.51
CA VAL A 216 -19.50 -21.94 -21.03
C VAL A 216 -19.65 -22.64 -22.39
N LYS A 217 -18.70 -22.46 -23.31
CA LYS A 217 -18.69 -23.17 -24.58
C LYS A 217 -18.65 -24.68 -24.44
N VAL A 218 -17.83 -25.21 -23.55
CA VAL A 218 -17.81 -26.65 -23.24
C VAL A 218 -19.17 -27.11 -22.74
N SER A 219 -19.81 -26.36 -21.86
CA SER A 219 -21.15 -26.69 -21.33
C SER A 219 -22.21 -26.72 -22.40
N GLU A 220 -22.24 -25.73 -23.31
CA GLU A 220 -23.18 -25.67 -24.42
C GLU A 220 -23.01 -26.88 -25.37
N GLN A 221 -21.77 -27.21 -25.69
CA GLN A 221 -21.49 -28.37 -26.55
C GLN A 221 -21.83 -29.70 -25.88
N MET A 222 -21.62 -29.83 -24.55
CA MET A 222 -22.05 -30.99 -23.79
C MET A 222 -23.58 -31.17 -23.80
N LEU A 223 -24.35 -30.06 -23.73
CA LEU A 223 -25.80 -30.12 -23.86
C LEU A 223 -26.22 -30.66 -25.22
N THR A 224 -25.61 -30.18 -26.32
CA THR A 224 -25.85 -30.66 -27.68
C THR A 224 -25.53 -32.16 -27.82
N LEU A 225 -24.44 -32.62 -27.20
CA LEU A 225 -24.11 -34.07 -27.18
C LEU A 225 -25.12 -34.88 -26.37
N ALA A 226 -25.62 -34.33 -25.24
CA ALA A 226 -26.63 -34.98 -24.41
C ALA A 226 -27.99 -35.14 -25.13
N GLU A 227 -28.30 -34.26 -26.10
CA GLU A 227 -29.46 -34.35 -26.97
C GLU A 227 -29.28 -35.39 -28.10
N GLY A 228 -28.13 -36.06 -28.17
CA GLY A 228 -27.82 -37.07 -29.18
C GLY A 228 -27.24 -36.53 -30.48
N ASN A 229 -26.94 -35.23 -30.53
CA ASN A 229 -26.38 -34.58 -31.73
C ASN A 229 -24.84 -34.66 -31.68
N PHE A 230 -24.29 -35.77 -32.21
CA PHE A 230 -22.84 -36.02 -32.20
C PHE A 230 -22.10 -35.50 -33.45
N HIS A 231 -22.78 -34.86 -34.41
CA HIS A 231 -22.16 -34.41 -35.67
C HIS A 231 -21.68 -32.96 -35.61
N THR A 232 -21.95 -32.22 -34.51
CA THR A 232 -21.49 -30.84 -34.33
C THR A 232 -19.97 -30.79 -34.12
N ASP A 233 -19.30 -29.87 -34.79
CA ASP A 233 -17.85 -29.66 -34.58
C ASP A 233 -17.56 -29.10 -33.22
N PHE A 234 -16.45 -29.54 -32.61
CA PHE A 234 -16.01 -29.06 -31.30
C PHE A 234 -15.10 -27.85 -31.50
N GLU A 235 -15.57 -26.65 -31.13
CA GLU A 235 -14.87 -25.39 -31.39
C GLU A 235 -13.68 -25.12 -30.44
N ILE A 236 -13.54 -25.85 -29.35
CA ILE A 236 -12.49 -25.64 -28.36
C ILE A 236 -11.28 -26.49 -28.73
N GLN A 237 -10.12 -25.83 -28.84
CA GLN A 237 -8.87 -26.50 -29.15
C GLN A 237 -8.37 -27.32 -27.95
N GLU A 238 -7.90 -28.52 -28.25
CA GLU A 238 -7.21 -29.38 -27.29
C GLU A 238 -5.82 -28.81 -27.01
N ASP A 239 -5.55 -28.41 -25.76
CA ASP A 239 -4.24 -27.97 -25.31
C ASP A 239 -3.90 -28.52 -23.91
N SER A 240 -2.78 -28.10 -23.36
CA SER A 240 -2.31 -28.54 -22.06
C SER A 240 -2.98 -27.82 -20.88
N SER A 241 -3.85 -26.84 -21.14
CA SER A 241 -4.63 -26.14 -20.11
C SER A 241 -5.67 -27.05 -19.46
N GLU A 242 -6.21 -26.67 -18.32
CA GLU A 242 -7.26 -27.42 -17.65
C GLU A 242 -8.52 -27.54 -18.53
N VAL A 243 -8.91 -26.46 -19.19
CA VAL A 243 -10.08 -26.44 -20.10
C VAL A 243 -9.79 -27.19 -21.40
N GLY A 244 -8.59 -27.05 -21.97
CA GLY A 244 -8.17 -27.80 -23.16
C GLY A 244 -8.16 -29.32 -22.96
N ARG A 245 -7.69 -29.78 -21.78
CA ARG A 245 -7.75 -31.21 -21.42
C ARG A 245 -9.18 -31.70 -21.26
N MET A 246 -10.08 -30.85 -20.71
CA MET A 246 -11.50 -31.19 -20.60
C MET A 246 -12.13 -31.29 -21.99
N ALA A 247 -11.80 -30.37 -22.90
CA ALA A 247 -12.22 -30.41 -24.29
C ALA A 247 -11.75 -31.69 -24.99
N GLY A 248 -10.47 -32.04 -24.84
CA GLY A 248 -9.91 -33.28 -25.41
C GLY A 248 -10.60 -34.53 -24.90
N ALA A 249 -10.90 -34.63 -23.60
CA ALA A 249 -11.63 -35.75 -23.04
C ALA A 249 -13.05 -35.89 -23.65
N ILE A 250 -13.73 -34.77 -23.89
CA ILE A 250 -15.08 -34.75 -24.50
C ILE A 250 -15.01 -35.15 -25.98
N VAL A 251 -14.03 -34.63 -26.72
CA VAL A 251 -13.80 -35.01 -28.13
C VAL A 251 -13.53 -36.51 -28.26
N HIS A 252 -12.71 -37.05 -27.36
CA HIS A 252 -12.42 -38.49 -27.31
C HIS A 252 -13.69 -39.30 -27.00
N MET A 253 -14.47 -38.90 -26.01
CA MET A 253 -15.75 -39.50 -25.67
C MET A 253 -16.73 -39.50 -26.87
N LYS A 254 -16.89 -38.30 -27.51
CA LYS A 254 -17.73 -38.16 -28.73
C LYS A 254 -17.30 -39.14 -29.81
N ARG A 255 -16.01 -39.23 -30.14
CA ARG A 255 -15.47 -40.08 -31.18
C ARG A 255 -15.79 -41.55 -30.91
N ASN A 256 -15.61 -42.01 -29.66
CA ASN A 256 -15.90 -43.36 -29.26
C ASN A 256 -17.39 -43.70 -29.37
N ILE A 257 -18.28 -42.78 -28.93
CA ILE A 257 -19.72 -42.96 -29.02
C ILE A 257 -20.17 -43.03 -30.50
N VAL A 258 -19.68 -42.11 -31.35
CA VAL A 258 -20.01 -42.12 -32.79
C VAL A 258 -19.55 -43.41 -33.46
N GLY A 259 -18.34 -43.84 -33.18
CA GLY A 259 -17.80 -45.11 -33.71
C GLY A 259 -18.66 -46.33 -33.30
N MET A 260 -19.01 -46.42 -32.01
CA MET A 260 -19.85 -47.48 -31.51
C MET A 260 -21.26 -47.46 -32.11
N ILE A 261 -21.91 -46.29 -32.20
CA ILE A 261 -23.25 -46.17 -32.79
C ILE A 261 -23.21 -46.58 -34.28
N GLY A 262 -22.18 -46.15 -35.01
CA GLY A 262 -22.01 -46.51 -36.42
C GLY A 262 -21.82 -48.03 -36.59
N GLU A 263 -20.99 -48.65 -35.79
CA GLU A 263 -20.77 -50.12 -35.84
C GLU A 263 -22.03 -50.91 -35.44
N ILE A 264 -22.70 -50.47 -34.35
CA ILE A 264 -23.98 -51.06 -33.92
C ILE A 264 -25.00 -51.00 -35.04
N SER A 265 -25.16 -49.84 -35.72
CA SER A 265 -26.09 -49.69 -36.81
C SER A 265 -25.76 -50.62 -37.98
N ASN A 266 -24.51 -50.75 -38.37
CA ASN A 266 -24.05 -51.63 -39.44
C ASN A 266 -24.25 -53.12 -39.07
N ILE A 267 -23.92 -53.49 -37.84
CA ILE A 267 -24.18 -54.90 -37.38
C ILE A 267 -25.66 -55.22 -37.41
N LEU A 268 -26.52 -54.32 -36.91
CA LEU A 268 -27.98 -54.52 -36.93
C LEU A 268 -28.56 -54.56 -38.35
N GLU A 269 -28.03 -53.78 -39.30
CA GLU A 269 -28.41 -53.84 -40.72
C GLU A 269 -28.01 -55.19 -41.33
N ASN A 270 -26.78 -55.62 -41.11
CA ASN A 270 -26.31 -56.95 -41.61
C ASN A 270 -27.16 -58.08 -41.04
N MET A 271 -27.45 -58.04 -39.74
CA MET A 271 -28.32 -59.06 -39.08
C MET A 271 -29.74 -59.02 -39.67
N GLY A 272 -30.29 -57.79 -39.96
CA GLY A 272 -31.60 -57.65 -40.63
C GLY A 272 -31.63 -58.24 -42.02
N ASN A 273 -30.51 -58.25 -42.73
CA ASN A 273 -30.35 -58.86 -44.06
C ASN A 273 -30.03 -60.38 -44.01
N GLY A 274 -29.96 -60.94 -42.80
CA GLY A 274 -29.66 -62.37 -42.58
C GLY A 274 -28.18 -62.74 -42.54
N ASP A 275 -27.32 -61.74 -42.53
CA ASP A 275 -25.86 -61.93 -42.34
C ASP A 275 -25.49 -61.78 -40.83
N TYR A 276 -25.17 -62.89 -40.24
CA TYR A 276 -24.73 -62.98 -38.81
C TYR A 276 -23.21 -63.16 -38.69
N ASN A 277 -22.44 -62.97 -39.79
CA ASN A 277 -21.00 -63.13 -39.79
C ASN A 277 -20.34 -61.76 -39.85
N PHE A 278 -20.26 -61.06 -38.69
CA PHE A 278 -19.66 -59.78 -38.55
C PHE A 278 -18.51 -59.83 -37.56
N GLU A 279 -17.55 -58.93 -37.71
CA GLU A 279 -16.46 -58.68 -36.79
C GLU A 279 -16.73 -57.37 -36.05
N ILE A 280 -16.32 -57.27 -34.78
CA ILE A 280 -16.45 -56.07 -33.95
C ILE A 280 -15.07 -55.43 -33.86
N GLU A 281 -14.92 -54.28 -34.54
CA GLU A 281 -13.68 -53.54 -34.68
C GLU A 281 -13.48 -52.49 -33.57
N GLN A 282 -14.60 -51.88 -33.08
CA GLN A 282 -14.53 -50.89 -32.05
C GLN A 282 -14.16 -51.46 -30.68
N ASP A 283 -13.44 -50.65 -29.89
CA ASP A 283 -13.06 -51.07 -28.52
C ASP A 283 -14.16 -50.68 -27.52
N TYR A 284 -14.97 -51.68 -27.15
CA TYR A 284 -16.09 -51.53 -26.20
C TYR A 284 -15.55 -51.66 -24.78
N VAL A 285 -15.06 -50.53 -24.21
CA VAL A 285 -14.49 -50.50 -22.85
C VAL A 285 -15.56 -50.24 -21.78
N GLY A 286 -15.32 -50.74 -20.57
CA GLY A 286 -16.20 -50.56 -19.41
C GLY A 286 -17.59 -51.17 -19.63
N GLU A 287 -18.64 -50.46 -19.30
CA GLU A 287 -20.03 -50.95 -19.40
C GLU A 287 -20.47 -51.21 -20.83
N TYR A 288 -19.83 -50.63 -21.82
CA TYR A 288 -20.12 -50.89 -23.26
C TYR A 288 -19.72 -52.31 -23.68
N SER A 289 -18.83 -53.00 -22.95
CA SER A 289 -18.45 -54.41 -23.22
C SER A 289 -19.65 -55.34 -23.26
N GLN A 290 -20.70 -55.06 -22.48
CA GLN A 290 -21.93 -55.89 -22.47
C GLN A 290 -22.65 -55.88 -23.84
N ILE A 291 -22.53 -54.77 -24.60
CA ILE A 291 -23.11 -54.70 -25.95
C ILE A 291 -22.37 -55.66 -26.88
N LYS A 292 -21.05 -55.66 -26.84
CA LYS A 292 -20.18 -56.56 -27.61
C LYS A 292 -20.50 -58.02 -27.29
N GLU A 293 -20.58 -58.38 -26.02
CA GLU A 293 -20.91 -59.76 -25.57
C GLU A 293 -22.32 -60.15 -26.07
N SER A 294 -23.30 -59.24 -26.02
CA SER A 294 -24.63 -59.47 -26.48
C SER A 294 -24.70 -59.76 -28.01
N PHE A 295 -23.98 -58.96 -28.80
CA PHE A 295 -23.88 -59.20 -30.24
C PHE A 295 -23.24 -60.54 -30.58
N LEU A 296 -22.14 -60.91 -29.95
CA LEU A 296 -21.48 -62.18 -30.15
C LEU A 296 -22.42 -63.34 -29.80
N LYS A 297 -23.13 -63.24 -28.67
CA LYS A 297 -24.09 -64.25 -28.24
C LYS A 297 -25.26 -64.38 -29.18
N ILE A 298 -25.79 -63.28 -29.73
CA ILE A 298 -26.86 -63.30 -30.71
C ILE A 298 -26.34 -63.98 -32.01
N SER A 299 -25.18 -63.58 -32.52
CA SER A 299 -24.55 -64.17 -33.71
C SER A 299 -24.41 -65.67 -33.59
N ASP A 300 -23.81 -66.17 -32.48
CA ASP A 300 -23.60 -67.59 -32.27
C ASP A 300 -24.93 -68.35 -32.21
N LYS A 301 -25.94 -67.82 -31.49
CA LYS A 301 -27.25 -68.45 -31.39
C LYS A 301 -28.00 -68.52 -32.71
N MET A 302 -27.92 -67.46 -33.53
CA MET A 302 -28.55 -67.44 -34.85
C MET A 302 -27.83 -68.38 -35.83
N LYS A 303 -26.49 -68.47 -35.81
CA LYS A 303 -25.72 -69.44 -36.61
C LYS A 303 -26.10 -70.86 -36.26
N GLU A 304 -26.20 -71.22 -34.99
CA GLU A 304 -26.66 -72.52 -34.49
C GLU A 304 -28.06 -72.83 -34.99
N THR A 305 -29.00 -71.90 -34.90
CA THR A 305 -30.39 -72.01 -35.37
C THR A 305 -30.45 -72.26 -36.86
N LEU A 306 -29.71 -71.47 -37.67
CA LEU A 306 -29.66 -71.64 -39.12
C LEU A 306 -29.09 -73.00 -39.57
N VAL A 307 -28.06 -73.48 -38.89
CA VAL A 307 -27.52 -74.86 -39.13
C VAL A 307 -28.55 -75.86 -38.85
N THR A 308 -29.26 -75.79 -37.72
CA THR A 308 -30.32 -76.72 -37.33
C THR A 308 -31.48 -76.73 -38.34
N ILE A 309 -31.93 -75.53 -38.78
CA ILE A 309 -32.98 -75.43 -39.83
C ILE A 309 -32.51 -76.10 -41.13
N ARG A 310 -31.27 -75.88 -41.55
CA ARG A 310 -30.66 -76.41 -42.74
C ARG A 310 -30.59 -77.98 -42.67
N GLU A 311 -30.25 -78.49 -41.52
CA GLU A 311 -30.20 -79.97 -41.26
C GLU A 311 -31.58 -80.52 -41.31
N VAL A 312 -32.60 -79.94 -40.66
CA VAL A 312 -33.99 -80.36 -40.68
C VAL A 312 -34.56 -80.33 -42.11
N SER A 313 -34.30 -79.20 -42.85
CA SER A 313 -34.72 -79.11 -44.26
C SER A 313 -34.13 -80.22 -45.12
N LYS A 314 -32.86 -80.53 -44.96
CA LYS A 314 -32.21 -81.62 -45.68
C LYS A 314 -32.85 -83.01 -45.36
N GLN A 315 -33.23 -83.22 -44.07
CA GLN A 315 -33.91 -84.41 -43.67
C GLN A 315 -35.32 -84.54 -44.29
N ILE A 316 -36.03 -83.42 -44.45
CA ILE A 316 -37.33 -83.44 -45.10
C ILE A 316 -37.21 -83.69 -46.60
N ASP A 317 -36.17 -83.13 -47.28
CA ASP A 317 -35.95 -83.31 -48.71
C ASP A 317 -35.40 -84.71 -49.06
N SER A 318 -34.93 -85.45 -48.09
CA SER A 318 -34.36 -86.82 -48.27
C SER A 318 -35.27 -87.93 -47.83
N GLY A 319 -36.42 -87.68 -47.25
CA GLY A 319 -37.46 -88.67 -46.88
C GLY A 319 -38.66 -88.68 -47.81
#